data_e16e472fb3abf5e96b6cc91d23f0aeab
#
_entry.id   e16e472fb3abf5e96b6cc91d23f0aeab
#
_cell.length_a   1.000
_cell.length_b   1.000
_cell.length_c   1.000
_cell.angle_alpha   90.00
_cell.angle_beta   90.00
_cell.angle_gamma   90.00
#
_symmetry.space_group_name_H-M   'P 1'
#
loop_
_entity.id
_entity.type
_entity.pdbx_description
1 polymer ?
#
loop_
_entity_poly.entity_id
_entity_poly.type
_entity_poly.pdbx_seq_one_letter_code
_entity_poly.pdbx_strand_id
1 'polypeptide(L)'
;AYGYLLWSGMGALLGNLIVLGLGLMVGRSNPLKLILVGVALSATFGGLSNFLLLSNKVVLEQFRFWNLGSLAASDLDAVLTVVPFALAGLLLTLALCRQLTLMQMGDNQAQALGIRPTRVRIGVLLAATLFTACAIAIAGPIGFVGFLAAYCARLVEPVRLAIQVRFSALFGVLFLLGADILARWLLQPFELPNGVILALIGAPVLILVVRSGGFRSLLAVK
;
A
#
# COMPACT_ATOMS: atom_id res chain seq x y z
N ALA A 1 11.44 -18.28 2.00
CA ALA A 1 11.34 -16.84 1.79
C ALA A 1 11.27 -16.45 0.31
N TYR A 2 12.24 -16.86 -0.56
CA TYR A 2 12.27 -16.49 -2.00
C TYR A 2 10.99 -16.86 -2.76
N GLY A 3 10.39 -18.03 -2.50
CA GLY A 3 9.15 -18.45 -3.16
C GLY A 3 8.00 -17.48 -2.89
N TYR A 4 7.77 -17.11 -1.64
CA TYR A 4 6.71 -16.16 -1.28
C TYR A 4 6.95 -14.78 -1.90
N LEU A 5 8.19 -14.29 -1.90
CA LEU A 5 8.54 -13.01 -2.52
C LEU A 5 8.25 -13.02 -4.03
N LEU A 6 8.62 -14.08 -4.73
CA LEU A 6 8.37 -14.20 -6.18
C LEU A 6 6.87 -14.26 -6.48
N TRP A 7 6.11 -15.10 -5.79
CA TRP A 7 4.68 -15.22 -6.03
C TRP A 7 3.90 -13.97 -5.63
N SER A 8 4.23 -13.35 -4.48
CA SER A 8 3.62 -12.09 -4.07
C SER A 8 3.98 -10.94 -5.01
N GLY A 9 5.24 -10.89 -5.48
CA GLY A 9 5.70 -9.92 -6.46
C GLY A 9 5.00 -10.06 -7.81
N MET A 10 4.86 -11.29 -8.31
CA MET A 10 4.11 -11.56 -9.55
C MET A 10 2.63 -11.18 -9.42
N GLY A 11 2.00 -11.55 -8.30
CA GLY A 11 0.60 -11.18 -8.03
C GLY A 11 0.41 -9.67 -7.94
N ALA A 12 1.28 -8.96 -7.23
CA ALA A 12 1.25 -7.51 -7.12
C ALA A 12 1.50 -6.82 -8.48
N LEU A 13 2.45 -7.33 -9.28
CA LEU A 13 2.70 -6.84 -10.65
C LEU A 13 1.47 -7.01 -11.54
N LEU A 14 0.90 -8.20 -11.59
CA LEU A 14 -0.29 -8.49 -12.40
C LEU A 14 -1.47 -7.62 -11.95
N GLY A 15 -1.75 -7.53 -10.66
CA GLY A 15 -2.80 -6.68 -10.12
C GLY A 15 -2.63 -5.21 -10.51
N ASN A 16 -1.42 -4.66 -10.32
CA ASN A 16 -1.11 -3.28 -10.68
C ASN A 16 -1.19 -3.02 -12.19
N LEU A 17 -0.73 -3.97 -13.03
CA LEU A 17 -0.85 -3.86 -14.49
C LEU A 17 -2.30 -3.87 -14.96
N ILE A 18 -3.14 -4.72 -14.36
CA ILE A 18 -4.57 -4.78 -14.67
C ILE A 18 -5.25 -3.46 -14.28
N VAL A 19 -4.99 -2.96 -13.06
CA VAL A 19 -5.54 -1.67 -12.60
C VAL A 19 -5.08 -0.52 -13.49
N LEU A 20 -3.80 -0.49 -13.88
CA LEU A 20 -3.28 0.53 -14.79
C LEU A 20 -3.93 0.42 -16.16
N GLY A 21 -4.00 -0.79 -16.74
CA GLY A 21 -4.59 -1.02 -18.06
C GLY A 21 -6.05 -0.58 -18.11
N LEU A 22 -6.85 -1.02 -17.14
CA LEU A 22 -8.24 -0.60 -17.00
C LEU A 22 -8.39 0.91 -16.73
N GLY A 23 -7.49 1.47 -15.92
CA GLY A 23 -7.47 2.90 -15.66
C GLY A 23 -7.19 3.74 -16.90
N LEU A 24 -6.31 3.27 -17.78
CA LEU A 24 -6.06 3.92 -19.08
C LEU A 24 -7.24 3.81 -20.03
N MET A 25 -7.97 2.68 -20.02
CA MET A 25 -9.17 2.45 -20.85
C MET A 25 -10.37 3.28 -20.39
N VAL A 26 -10.54 3.45 -19.08
CA VAL A 26 -11.67 4.21 -18.47
C VAL A 26 -11.53 5.72 -18.65
N GLY A 27 -10.37 6.19 -19.10
CA GLY A 27 -10.07 7.61 -19.34
C GLY A 27 -9.51 8.33 -18.10
N ARG A 28 -8.58 9.22 -18.37
CA ARG A 28 -7.74 9.95 -17.37
C ARG A 28 -8.50 10.86 -16.41
N SER A 29 -9.81 11.04 -16.56
CA SER A 29 -10.52 12.20 -16.00
C SER A 29 -11.30 11.91 -14.72
N ASN A 30 -11.45 10.66 -14.28
CA ASN A 30 -12.34 10.41 -13.14
C ASN A 30 -11.72 9.44 -12.11
N PRO A 31 -11.18 9.97 -11.00
CA PRO A 31 -10.58 9.16 -9.94
C PRO A 31 -11.57 8.19 -9.29
N LEU A 32 -12.87 8.52 -9.27
CA LEU A 32 -13.91 7.63 -8.73
C LEU A 32 -14.03 6.34 -9.54
N LYS A 33 -13.89 6.41 -10.86
CA LYS A 33 -13.94 5.22 -11.72
C LYS A 33 -12.77 4.28 -11.44
N LEU A 34 -11.56 4.82 -11.18
CA LEU A 34 -10.40 4.02 -10.79
C LEU A 34 -10.60 3.30 -9.46
N ILE A 35 -11.20 3.97 -8.48
CA ILE A 35 -11.54 3.36 -7.18
C ILE A 35 -12.54 2.23 -7.38
N LEU A 36 -13.60 2.44 -8.16
CA LEU A 36 -14.61 1.41 -8.46
C LEU A 36 -14.00 0.19 -9.17
N VAL A 37 -13.11 0.42 -10.14
CA VAL A 37 -12.37 -0.67 -10.82
C VAL A 37 -11.53 -1.45 -9.81
N GLY A 38 -10.82 -0.77 -8.92
CA GLY A 38 -10.03 -1.41 -7.86
C GLY A 38 -10.89 -2.27 -6.93
N VAL A 39 -12.05 -1.75 -6.50
CA VAL A 39 -13.00 -2.51 -5.64
C VAL A 39 -13.55 -3.72 -6.38
N ALA A 40 -13.97 -3.57 -7.63
CA ALA A 40 -14.50 -4.67 -8.44
C ALA A 40 -13.45 -5.77 -8.65
N LEU A 41 -12.21 -5.41 -8.96
CA LEU A 41 -11.10 -6.36 -9.09
C LEU A 41 -10.81 -7.08 -7.76
N SER A 42 -10.77 -6.34 -6.66
CA SER A 42 -10.55 -6.94 -5.33
C SER A 42 -11.65 -7.94 -4.98
N ALA A 43 -12.91 -7.62 -5.27
CA ALA A 43 -14.03 -8.53 -5.05
C ALA A 43 -13.92 -9.79 -5.95
N THR A 44 -13.55 -9.62 -7.21
CA THR A 44 -13.40 -10.72 -8.16
C THR A 44 -12.26 -11.66 -7.76
N PHE A 45 -11.08 -11.11 -7.46
CA PHE A 45 -9.94 -11.92 -6.99
C PHE A 45 -10.19 -12.55 -5.63
N GLY A 46 -10.88 -11.85 -4.72
CA GLY A 46 -11.31 -12.41 -3.43
C GLY A 46 -12.27 -13.58 -3.61
N GLY A 47 -13.25 -13.47 -4.49
CA GLY A 47 -14.17 -14.56 -4.82
C GLY A 47 -13.46 -15.76 -5.43
N LEU A 48 -12.56 -15.53 -6.38
CA LEU A 48 -11.76 -16.59 -7.00
C LEU A 48 -10.84 -17.28 -5.99
N SER A 49 -10.17 -16.52 -5.14
CA SER A 49 -9.32 -17.06 -4.07
C SER A 49 -10.12 -17.92 -3.11
N ASN A 50 -11.28 -17.45 -2.65
CA ASN A 50 -12.15 -18.22 -1.77
C ASN A 50 -12.64 -19.52 -2.44
N PHE A 51 -13.02 -19.47 -3.72
CA PHE A 51 -13.41 -20.67 -4.46
C PHE A 51 -12.29 -21.71 -4.51
N LEU A 52 -11.07 -21.30 -4.81
CA LEU A 52 -9.91 -22.21 -4.86
C LEU A 52 -9.58 -22.81 -3.48
N LEU A 53 -9.71 -22.01 -2.42
CA LEU A 53 -9.41 -22.42 -1.05
C LEU A 53 -10.43 -23.40 -0.47
N LEU A 54 -11.68 -23.40 -0.95
CA LEU A 54 -12.71 -24.35 -0.52
C LEU A 54 -12.34 -25.80 -0.82
N SER A 55 -11.47 -26.03 -1.78
CA SER A 55 -11.05 -27.38 -2.18
C SER A 55 -10.11 -28.06 -1.16
N ASN A 56 -9.48 -27.29 -0.25
CA ASN A 56 -8.54 -27.83 0.73
C ASN A 56 -8.64 -27.09 2.08
N LYS A 57 -9.21 -27.78 3.09
CA LYS A 57 -9.43 -27.20 4.42
C LYS A 57 -8.14 -26.74 5.13
N VAL A 58 -7.03 -27.47 4.97
CA VAL A 58 -5.75 -27.14 5.61
C VAL A 58 -5.19 -25.82 5.01
N VAL A 59 -5.24 -25.70 3.69
CA VAL A 59 -4.80 -24.49 2.99
C VAL A 59 -5.69 -23.29 3.36
N LEU A 60 -7.00 -23.53 3.50
CA LEU A 60 -7.95 -22.49 3.91
C LEU A 60 -7.61 -21.93 5.30
N GLU A 61 -7.30 -22.79 6.27
CA GLU A 61 -6.93 -22.34 7.62
C GLU A 61 -5.62 -21.56 7.61
N GLN A 62 -4.58 -22.07 6.94
CA GLN A 62 -3.32 -21.36 6.80
C GLN A 62 -3.48 -19.98 6.13
N PHE A 63 -4.29 -19.91 5.08
CA PHE A 63 -4.59 -18.66 4.38
C PHE A 63 -5.34 -17.67 5.26
N ARG A 64 -6.28 -18.12 6.09
CA ARG A 64 -7.00 -17.26 7.04
C ARG A 64 -6.05 -16.57 8.00
N PHE A 65 -5.12 -17.32 8.61
CA PHE A 65 -4.12 -16.74 9.51
C PHE A 65 -3.18 -15.78 8.77
N TRP A 66 -2.71 -16.16 7.60
CA TRP A 66 -1.85 -15.29 6.79
C TRP A 66 -2.56 -14.00 6.36
N ASN A 67 -3.85 -14.08 6.01
CA ASN A 67 -4.64 -12.94 5.55
C ASN A 67 -4.94 -11.92 6.66
N LEU A 68 -4.79 -12.28 7.92
CA LEU A 68 -4.91 -11.36 9.05
C LEU A 68 -3.70 -10.42 9.19
N GLY A 69 -2.57 -10.75 8.58
CA GLY A 69 -1.34 -9.98 8.62
C GLY A 69 -0.71 -9.95 10.02
N SER A 70 0.48 -10.51 10.17
CA SER A 70 1.20 -10.56 11.44
C SER A 70 2.70 -10.43 11.24
N LEU A 71 3.37 -9.67 12.12
CA LEU A 71 4.82 -9.57 12.18
C LEU A 71 5.45 -10.67 13.06
N ALA A 72 4.65 -11.36 13.85
CA ALA A 72 5.13 -12.35 14.84
C ALA A 72 5.85 -13.54 14.21
N ALA A 73 5.48 -13.92 12.97
CA ALA A 73 6.07 -15.04 12.24
C ALA A 73 7.22 -14.65 11.30
N SER A 74 7.69 -13.39 11.34
CA SER A 74 8.75 -12.93 10.44
C SER A 74 10.13 -13.38 10.90
N ASP A 75 10.86 -14.04 9.99
CA ASP A 75 12.23 -14.54 10.18
C ASP A 75 13.24 -13.51 9.69
N LEU A 76 14.39 -13.40 10.36
CA LEU A 76 15.50 -12.52 9.93
C LEU A 76 15.97 -12.82 8.51
N ASP A 77 16.00 -14.09 8.12
CA ASP A 77 16.37 -14.50 6.76
C ASP A 77 15.36 -13.99 5.71
N ALA A 78 14.09 -13.96 6.05
CA ALA A 78 13.05 -13.38 5.19
C ALA A 78 13.25 -11.87 5.03
N VAL A 79 13.55 -11.17 6.11
CA VAL A 79 13.84 -9.73 6.09
C VAL A 79 15.07 -9.42 5.24
N LEU A 80 16.18 -10.13 5.45
CA LEU A 80 17.41 -9.94 4.67
C LEU A 80 17.21 -10.18 3.17
N THR A 81 16.36 -11.13 2.82
CA THR A 81 16.00 -11.43 1.41
C THR A 81 15.25 -10.26 0.75
N VAL A 82 14.43 -9.54 1.51
CA VAL A 82 13.54 -8.48 1.01
C VAL A 82 14.24 -7.11 0.97
N VAL A 83 15.22 -6.87 1.84
CA VAL A 83 15.96 -5.60 1.95
C VAL A 83 16.45 -5.05 0.60
N PRO A 84 17.12 -5.82 -0.29
CA PRO A 84 17.60 -5.28 -1.56
C PRO A 84 16.47 -4.78 -2.47
N PHE A 85 15.32 -5.46 -2.46
CA PHE A 85 14.14 -5.04 -3.24
C PHE A 85 13.47 -3.80 -2.64
N ALA A 86 13.40 -3.71 -1.32
CA ALA A 86 12.90 -2.54 -0.62
C ALA A 86 13.81 -1.31 -0.86
N LEU A 87 15.12 -1.49 -0.84
CA LEU A 87 16.09 -0.44 -1.17
C LEU A 87 15.95 0.01 -2.63
N ALA A 88 15.79 -0.92 -3.57
CA ALA A 88 15.54 -0.58 -4.97
C ALA A 88 14.26 0.25 -5.13
N GLY A 89 13.16 -0.13 -4.46
CA GLY A 89 11.92 0.64 -4.41
C GLY A 89 12.11 2.04 -3.82
N LEU A 90 12.89 2.15 -2.73
CA LEU A 90 13.19 3.43 -2.10
C LEU A 90 14.00 4.35 -3.02
N LEU A 91 15.06 3.84 -3.63
CA LEU A 91 15.89 4.59 -4.56
C LEU A 91 15.06 5.07 -5.77
N LEU A 92 14.22 4.20 -6.31
CA LEU A 92 13.32 4.56 -7.41
C LEU A 92 12.32 5.64 -6.99
N THR A 93 11.75 5.54 -5.81
CA THR A 93 10.82 6.56 -5.27
C THR A 93 11.53 7.91 -5.10
N LEU A 94 12.73 7.93 -4.52
CA LEU A 94 13.50 9.15 -4.33
C LEU A 94 13.88 9.80 -5.66
N ALA A 95 14.26 9.00 -6.67
CA ALA A 95 14.58 9.48 -8.01
C ALA A 95 13.35 10.10 -8.70
N LEU A 96 12.15 9.59 -8.43
CA LEU A 96 10.90 10.07 -9.01
C LEU A 96 10.27 11.26 -8.25
N CYS A 97 10.67 11.52 -7.00
CA CYS A 97 10.06 12.58 -6.18
C CYS A 97 10.02 13.95 -6.86
N ARG A 98 11.09 14.36 -7.53
CA ARG A 98 11.14 15.64 -8.25
C ARG A 98 10.14 15.70 -9.40
N GLN A 99 10.06 14.63 -10.18
CA GLN A 99 9.15 14.53 -11.33
C GLN A 99 7.69 14.47 -10.86
N LEU A 100 7.41 13.76 -9.78
CA LEU A 100 6.09 13.70 -9.16
C LEU A 100 5.63 15.06 -8.63
N THR A 101 6.54 15.84 -8.01
CA THR A 101 6.22 17.19 -7.53
C THR A 101 5.82 18.09 -8.70
N LEU A 102 6.50 18.01 -9.83
CA LEU A 102 6.15 18.78 -11.01
C LEU A 102 4.83 18.31 -11.65
N MET A 103 4.52 17.04 -11.58
CA MET A 103 3.23 16.50 -12.03
C MET A 103 2.03 16.95 -11.18
N GLN A 104 2.23 17.44 -9.96
CA GLN A 104 1.14 18.03 -9.14
C GLN A 104 0.58 19.31 -9.78
N MET A 105 1.35 20.01 -10.61
CA MET A 105 0.91 21.19 -11.35
C MET A 105 0.00 20.84 -12.56
N GLY A 106 -0.13 19.57 -12.87
CA GLY A 106 -0.91 19.04 -13.99
C GLY A 106 -0.06 18.47 -15.12
N ASP A 107 -0.63 17.50 -15.84
CA ASP A 107 0.08 16.77 -16.90
C ASP A 107 0.60 17.66 -18.03
N ASN A 108 -0.18 18.67 -18.42
CA ASN A 108 0.19 19.58 -19.52
C ASN A 108 1.38 20.45 -19.14
N GLN A 109 1.41 20.97 -17.91
CA GLN A 109 2.52 21.78 -17.41
C GLN A 109 3.78 20.93 -17.22
N ALA A 110 3.64 19.70 -16.71
CA ALA A 110 4.74 18.77 -16.58
C ALA A 110 5.36 18.42 -17.94
N GLN A 111 4.54 18.25 -18.99
CA GLN A 111 5.02 18.00 -20.36
C GLN A 111 5.77 19.20 -20.92
N ALA A 112 5.29 20.43 -20.69
CA ALA A 112 5.98 21.65 -21.10
C ALA A 112 7.38 21.77 -20.47
N LEU A 113 7.57 21.20 -19.26
CA LEU A 113 8.86 21.10 -18.56
C LEU A 113 9.70 19.89 -18.99
N GLY A 114 9.32 19.18 -20.06
CA GLY A 114 10.04 18.04 -20.61
C GLY A 114 9.81 16.70 -19.88
N ILE A 115 8.89 16.65 -18.92
CA ILE A 115 8.57 15.41 -18.22
C ILE A 115 7.63 14.57 -19.07
N ARG A 116 7.82 13.25 -19.06
CA ARG A 116 6.94 12.28 -19.70
C ARG A 116 6.04 11.62 -18.64
N PRO A 117 4.77 12.05 -18.44
CA PRO A 117 3.93 11.59 -17.35
C PRO A 117 3.74 10.07 -17.31
N THR A 118 3.65 9.44 -18.48
CA THR A 118 3.50 7.98 -18.58
C THR A 118 4.70 7.22 -17.97
N ARG A 119 5.92 7.68 -18.23
CA ARG A 119 7.13 7.05 -17.66
C ARG A 119 7.18 7.20 -16.14
N VAL A 120 6.82 8.37 -15.64
CA VAL A 120 6.78 8.62 -14.19
C VAL A 120 5.71 7.72 -13.53
N ARG A 121 4.53 7.60 -14.12
CA ARG A 121 3.47 6.70 -13.62
C ARG A 121 3.90 5.24 -13.59
N ILE A 122 4.56 4.75 -14.65
CA ILE A 122 5.12 3.38 -14.66
C ILE A 122 6.16 3.21 -13.56
N GLY A 123 7.06 4.18 -13.38
CA GLY A 123 8.06 4.13 -12.32
C GLY A 123 7.44 4.10 -10.91
N VAL A 124 6.39 4.89 -10.67
CA VAL A 124 5.64 4.87 -9.40
C VAL A 124 4.97 3.52 -9.17
N LEU A 125 4.37 2.93 -10.21
CA LEU A 125 3.77 1.61 -10.11
C LEU A 125 4.79 0.53 -9.78
N LEU A 126 5.96 0.58 -10.43
CA LEU A 126 7.04 -0.35 -10.14
C LEU A 126 7.53 -0.20 -8.68
N ALA A 127 7.72 1.03 -8.20
CA ALA A 127 8.10 1.28 -6.81
C ALA A 127 7.03 0.77 -5.84
N ALA A 128 5.75 1.07 -6.10
CA ALA A 128 4.63 0.58 -5.30
C ALA A 128 4.55 -0.95 -5.29
N THR A 129 4.76 -1.59 -6.45
CA THR A 129 4.79 -3.06 -6.56
C THR A 129 5.91 -3.67 -5.74
N LEU A 130 7.12 -3.09 -5.79
CA LEU A 130 8.25 -3.56 -4.99
C LEU A 130 7.94 -3.48 -3.50
N PHE A 131 7.46 -2.34 -3.00
CA PHE A 131 7.10 -2.18 -1.59
C PHE A 131 5.96 -3.12 -1.17
N THR A 132 4.93 -3.26 -1.99
CA THR A 132 3.80 -4.15 -1.70
C THR A 132 4.24 -5.61 -1.64
N ALA A 133 5.06 -6.06 -2.61
CA ALA A 133 5.59 -7.42 -2.63
C ALA A 133 6.45 -7.69 -1.40
N CYS A 134 7.33 -6.74 -1.02
CA CYS A 134 8.15 -6.83 0.18
C CYS A 134 7.31 -6.91 1.46
N ALA A 135 6.33 -6.05 1.60
CA ALA A 135 5.46 -6.01 2.78
C ALA A 135 4.64 -7.30 2.93
N ILE A 136 4.03 -7.78 1.84
CA ILE A 136 3.24 -9.01 1.84
C ILE A 136 4.10 -10.24 2.11
N ALA A 137 5.33 -10.28 1.60
CA ALA A 137 6.24 -11.41 1.81
C ALA A 137 6.66 -11.57 3.28
N ILE A 138 6.76 -10.46 4.04
CA ILE A 138 7.18 -10.48 5.44
C ILE A 138 5.99 -10.62 6.38
N ALA A 139 4.97 -9.81 6.20
CA ALA A 139 3.92 -9.60 7.21
C ALA A 139 2.52 -10.03 6.74
N GLY A 140 2.37 -10.47 5.48
CA GLY A 140 1.06 -10.65 4.88
C GLY A 140 0.36 -9.31 4.56
N PRO A 141 -0.91 -9.34 4.14
CA PRO A 141 -1.66 -8.14 3.79
C PRO A 141 -2.08 -7.38 5.05
N ILE A 142 -1.48 -6.21 5.29
CA ILE A 142 -1.85 -5.28 6.38
C ILE A 142 -2.54 -4.06 5.77
N GLY A 143 -3.80 -3.85 6.12
CA GLY A 143 -4.58 -2.71 5.67
C GLY A 143 -4.36 -1.45 6.51
N PHE A 144 -4.87 -0.31 6.02
CA PHE A 144 -4.96 1.00 6.67
C PHE A 144 -3.65 1.72 6.99
N VAL A 145 -2.54 1.04 7.29
CA VAL A 145 -1.24 1.66 7.66
C VAL A 145 -0.78 2.67 6.63
N GLY A 146 -0.76 2.27 5.36
CA GLY A 146 -0.29 3.14 4.28
C GLY A 146 -1.13 4.41 4.14
N PHE A 147 -2.45 4.28 4.29
CA PHE A 147 -3.36 5.43 4.26
C PHE A 147 -3.14 6.36 5.45
N LEU A 148 -3.10 5.82 6.68
CA LEU A 148 -2.89 6.60 7.90
C LEU A 148 -1.55 7.31 7.88
N ALA A 149 -0.47 6.61 7.51
CA ALA A 149 0.87 7.16 7.44
C ALA A 149 0.97 8.30 6.40
N ALA A 150 0.39 8.10 5.21
CA ALA A 150 0.36 9.13 4.18
C ALA A 150 -0.48 10.34 4.58
N TYR A 151 -1.60 10.12 5.28
CA TYR A 151 -2.46 11.19 5.78
C TYR A 151 -1.74 12.03 6.83
N CYS A 152 -1.13 11.40 7.84
CA CYS A 152 -0.35 12.10 8.86
C CYS A 152 0.84 12.86 8.27
N ALA A 153 1.55 12.28 7.29
CA ALA A 153 2.64 12.94 6.60
C ALA A 153 2.18 14.21 5.86
N ARG A 154 0.99 14.20 5.25
CA ARG A 154 0.41 15.39 4.59
C ARG A 154 -0.03 16.47 5.58
N LEU A 155 -0.45 16.10 6.78
CA LEU A 155 -0.76 17.08 7.82
C LEU A 155 0.49 17.83 8.30
N VAL A 156 1.64 17.14 8.34
CA VAL A 156 2.92 17.73 8.76
C VAL A 156 3.53 18.59 7.64
N GLU A 157 3.52 18.10 6.41
CA GLU A 157 4.09 18.80 5.27
C GLU A 157 3.17 18.65 4.04
N PRO A 158 2.35 19.67 3.75
CA PRO A 158 1.38 19.59 2.65
C PRO A 158 1.99 19.78 1.25
N VAL A 159 3.19 20.39 1.14
CA VAL A 159 3.71 20.88 -0.16
C VAL A 159 4.83 20.01 -0.72
N ARG A 160 5.80 19.63 0.10
CA ARG A 160 7.02 18.97 -0.35
C ARG A 160 6.90 17.45 -0.37
N LEU A 161 6.64 16.87 -1.54
CA LEU A 161 6.44 15.42 -1.69
C LEU A 161 7.61 14.58 -1.15
N ALA A 162 8.85 15.01 -1.36
CA ALA A 162 10.02 14.30 -0.85
C ALA A 162 10.07 14.23 0.69
N ILE A 163 9.54 15.25 1.36
CA ILE A 163 9.43 15.29 2.81
C ILE A 163 8.23 14.42 3.26
N GLN A 164 7.11 14.50 2.54
CA GLN A 164 5.94 13.64 2.80
C GLN A 164 6.29 12.15 2.74
N VAL A 165 7.10 11.72 1.76
CA VAL A 165 7.54 10.32 1.64
C VAL A 165 8.34 9.89 2.87
N ARG A 166 9.25 10.74 3.36
CA ARG A 166 10.04 10.46 4.57
C ARG A 166 9.17 10.37 5.82
N PHE A 167 8.27 11.33 6.01
CA PHE A 167 7.33 11.30 7.15
C PHE A 167 6.35 10.12 7.05
N SER A 168 5.88 9.79 5.84
CA SER A 168 5.02 8.61 5.65
C SER A 168 5.73 7.31 6.03
N ALA A 169 7.00 7.16 5.68
CA ALA A 169 7.80 6.01 6.11
C ALA A 169 7.95 5.97 7.64
N LEU A 170 8.25 7.11 8.28
CA LEU A 170 8.38 7.20 9.74
C LEU A 170 7.06 6.87 10.45
N PHE A 171 5.93 7.47 10.02
CA PHE A 171 4.61 7.18 10.58
C PHE A 171 4.20 5.73 10.34
N GLY A 172 4.53 5.15 9.18
CA GLY A 172 4.27 3.74 8.91
C GLY A 172 4.96 2.83 9.92
N VAL A 173 6.23 3.08 10.22
CA VAL A 173 6.98 2.34 11.25
C VAL A 173 6.35 2.54 12.62
N LEU A 174 6.02 3.78 13.01
CA LEU A 174 5.41 4.08 14.31
C LEU A 174 4.04 3.40 14.48
N PHE A 175 3.20 3.40 13.46
CA PHE A 175 1.90 2.72 13.52
C PHE A 175 2.03 1.20 13.59
N LEU A 176 2.97 0.61 12.85
CA LEU A 176 3.22 -0.82 12.91
C LEU A 176 3.77 -1.25 14.27
N LEU A 177 4.77 -0.54 14.79
CA LEU A 177 5.33 -0.83 16.13
C LEU A 177 4.29 -0.60 17.22
N GLY A 178 3.53 0.48 17.14
CA GLY A 178 2.45 0.75 18.10
C GLY A 178 1.38 -0.34 18.09
N ALA A 179 0.98 -0.82 16.90
CA ALA A 179 0.04 -1.92 16.78
C ALA A 179 0.61 -3.24 17.32
N ASP A 180 1.90 -3.52 17.09
CA ASP A 180 2.55 -4.73 17.59
C ASP A 180 2.64 -4.73 19.13
N ILE A 181 3.00 -3.59 19.73
CA ILE A 181 3.01 -3.43 21.19
C ILE A 181 1.62 -3.62 21.78
N LEU A 182 0.60 -3.00 21.17
CA LEU A 182 -0.79 -3.16 21.60
C LEU A 182 -1.27 -4.60 21.45
N ALA A 183 -0.91 -5.27 20.33
CA ALA A 183 -1.25 -6.66 20.09
C ALA A 183 -0.76 -7.58 21.20
N ARG A 184 0.48 -7.39 21.58
CA ARG A 184 1.14 -8.20 22.63
C ARG A 184 0.62 -7.88 24.04
N TRP A 185 0.16 -6.67 24.28
CA TRP A 185 -0.28 -6.24 25.61
C TRP A 185 -1.75 -6.56 25.90
N LEU A 186 -2.63 -6.53 24.87
CA LEU A 186 -4.08 -6.64 25.05
C LEU A 186 -4.56 -8.04 25.44
N LEU A 187 -3.92 -9.09 24.93
CA LEU A 187 -4.44 -10.46 25.02
C LEU A 187 -3.39 -11.51 25.41
N GLN A 188 -2.50 -11.19 26.33
CA GLN A 188 -1.60 -12.21 26.85
C GLN A 188 -2.39 -13.38 27.45
N PRO A 189 -2.07 -14.66 27.11
CA PRO A 189 -0.89 -15.14 26.36
C PRO A 189 -1.12 -15.30 24.84
N PHE A 190 -2.22 -14.83 24.28
CA PHE A 190 -2.54 -14.97 22.86
C PHE A 190 -1.99 -13.80 22.05
N GLU A 191 -1.38 -14.08 20.90
CA GLU A 191 -0.88 -13.06 19.97
C GLU A 191 -2.00 -12.66 18.99
N LEU A 192 -2.43 -11.40 19.05
CA LEU A 192 -3.35 -10.85 18.05
C LEU A 192 -2.59 -10.46 16.77
N PRO A 193 -3.11 -10.81 15.59
CA PRO A 193 -2.54 -10.34 14.34
C PRO A 193 -2.59 -8.80 14.25
N ASN A 194 -1.48 -8.19 13.88
CA ASN A 194 -1.33 -6.73 13.82
C ASN A 194 -2.33 -6.07 12.87
N GLY A 195 -2.71 -6.77 11.80
CA GLY A 195 -3.72 -6.31 10.85
C GLY A 195 -5.09 -6.07 11.46
N VAL A 196 -5.49 -6.87 12.48
CA VAL A 196 -6.76 -6.71 13.18
C VAL A 196 -6.77 -5.41 13.98
N ILE A 197 -5.71 -5.13 14.73
CA ILE A 197 -5.60 -3.90 15.54
C ILE A 197 -5.57 -2.66 14.64
N LEU A 198 -4.80 -2.72 13.57
CA LEU A 198 -4.71 -1.63 12.62
C LEU A 198 -6.04 -1.38 11.88
N ALA A 199 -6.80 -2.42 11.57
CA ALA A 199 -8.13 -2.27 11.02
C ALA A 199 -9.12 -1.66 12.02
N LEU A 200 -9.06 -2.10 13.29
CA LEU A 200 -9.92 -1.61 14.36
C LEU A 200 -9.69 -0.10 14.65
N ILE A 201 -8.45 0.35 14.62
CA ILE A 201 -8.09 1.76 14.82
C ILE A 201 -8.23 2.55 13.51
N GLY A 202 -7.79 1.97 12.40
CA GLY A 202 -7.71 2.64 11.10
C GLY A 202 -9.07 2.96 10.49
N ALA A 203 -10.04 2.07 10.62
CA ALA A 203 -11.38 2.30 10.06
C ALA A 203 -12.12 3.47 10.75
N PRO A 204 -12.20 3.60 12.08
CA PRO A 204 -12.77 4.77 12.74
C PRO A 204 -12.03 6.07 12.38
N VAL A 205 -10.68 6.04 12.37
CA VAL A 205 -9.89 7.22 12.00
C VAL A 205 -10.19 7.64 10.55
N LEU A 206 -10.30 6.69 9.63
CA LEU A 206 -10.67 6.98 8.25
C LEU A 206 -12.04 7.64 8.16
N ILE A 207 -13.04 7.13 8.90
CA ILE A 207 -14.39 7.69 8.93
C ILE A 207 -14.36 9.13 9.47
N LEU A 208 -13.62 9.38 10.53
CA LEU A 208 -13.46 10.72 11.11
C LEU A 208 -12.78 11.69 10.13
N VAL A 209 -11.72 11.25 9.44
CA VAL A 209 -11.01 12.04 8.42
C VAL A 209 -11.94 12.41 7.25
N VAL A 210 -12.73 11.46 6.77
CA VAL A 210 -13.67 11.70 5.68
C VAL A 210 -14.78 12.66 6.15
N ARG A 211 -15.31 12.49 7.37
CA ARG A 211 -16.37 13.33 7.94
C ARG A 211 -15.91 14.76 8.26
N SER A 212 -14.69 14.94 8.73
CA SER A 212 -14.13 16.26 9.08
C SER A 212 -13.78 17.14 7.86
N GLY A 213 -14.09 16.68 6.65
CA GLY A 213 -13.77 17.42 5.42
C GLY A 213 -12.28 17.45 5.08
N GLY A 214 -11.44 16.78 5.86
CA GLY A 214 -9.99 16.63 5.58
C GLY A 214 -9.70 16.03 4.20
N PHE A 215 -10.64 15.25 3.68
CA PHE A 215 -10.58 14.74 2.31
C PHE A 215 -10.79 15.83 1.25
N ARG A 216 -11.58 16.87 1.55
CA ARG A 216 -11.79 18.03 0.66
C ARG A 216 -10.57 18.92 0.58
N SER A 217 -9.83 19.10 1.67
CA SER A 217 -8.57 19.85 1.66
C SER A 217 -7.45 19.11 0.91
N LEU A 218 -7.49 17.76 0.90
CA LEU A 218 -6.56 16.92 0.14
C LEU A 218 -6.79 16.96 -1.38
N LEU A 219 -8.05 17.18 -1.80
CA LEU A 219 -8.44 17.31 -3.21
C LEU A 219 -8.44 18.78 -3.69
N ALA A 220 -8.42 19.74 -2.77
CA ALA A 220 -8.51 21.17 -3.05
C ALA A 220 -7.15 21.88 -3.18
N VAL A 221 -6.04 21.14 -3.21
CA VAL A 221 -4.76 21.71 -3.66
C VAL A 221 -4.83 21.82 -5.18
N LYS A 222 -5.39 22.94 -5.61
CA LYS A 222 -5.31 23.45 -6.98
C LYS A 222 -3.92 24.01 -7.23
#